data_e3ee39e4d79b36f1cb4950fcb5e1ebed
#
_entry.id   e3ee39e4d79b36f1cb4950fcb5e1ebed
#
_cell.length_a   1.000
_cell.length_b   1.000
_cell.length_c   1.000
_cell.angle_alpha   90.00
_cell.angle_beta   90.00
_cell.angle_gamma   90.00
#
_symmetry.space_group_name_H-M   'P 1'
#
loop_
_entity.id
_entity.type
_entity.pdbx_description
1 polymer ?
#
loop_
_entity_poly.entity_id
_entity_poly.type
_entity_poly.pdbx_seq_one_letter_code
_entity_poly.pdbx_strand_id
1 'polypeptide(L)'
;PNGIGAMCFCADGRSRVTAHLATRPRAENMAREKRGVTVLQSFVLRSALAIIGGVVMSFCALAAEPVLPLADKEFHMGVASCAGSTCHGAVQTWPNSPILQNEFMTWQSKDKHAKAYDVLLSKRSKKIAANLGLPDAHTAGICLDCHADNVPKNRRHRTFQMSDGVSCEACHGGAGRWIGTHIAAMASHKNNIANGLYSTHKPVERARLCLSCHFGDQMRFVSHRIMGAGHPRMSFELDTFTALQPAHFKVDADYRKRKGNWNGVQVWAIGQAMALKTMLDALL
;
A
#
# COMPACT_ATOMS: atom_id res chain seq x y z
N PRO A 1 23.84 49.42 1.75
CA PRO A 1 24.69 50.27 2.48
C PRO A 1 24.14 50.43 3.90
N ASN A 2 25.05 50.31 4.79
CA ASN A 2 25.08 50.85 6.17
C ASN A 2 24.09 50.24 7.18
N GLY A 3 24.47 49.76 8.32
CA GLY A 3 25.71 49.90 9.06
C GLY A 3 25.41 50.18 10.50
N ILE A 4 26.09 49.45 11.43
CA ILE A 4 26.62 49.94 12.72
C ILE A 4 25.54 50.26 13.80
N GLY A 5 25.62 49.87 15.03
CA GLY A 5 26.75 49.65 15.90
C GLY A 5 26.33 49.22 17.31
N ALA A 6 27.23 48.60 17.92
CA ALA A 6 27.30 48.27 19.33
C ALA A 6 27.50 49.52 20.20
N MET A 7 27.08 49.47 21.45
CA MET A 7 27.81 50.16 22.53
C MET A 7 27.49 49.59 23.91
N CYS A 8 28.55 49.09 24.55
CA CYS A 8 28.65 48.86 25.97
C CYS A 8 28.71 50.19 26.73
N PHE A 9 28.24 50.22 27.96
CA PHE A 9 28.78 51.11 29.00
C PHE A 9 28.70 50.46 30.38
N CYS A 10 29.85 50.34 31.03
CA CYS A 10 30.06 50.11 32.46
C CYS A 10 30.10 51.46 33.21
N ALA A 11 29.69 51.48 34.47
CA ALA A 11 30.28 52.26 35.59
C ALA A 11 29.45 52.01 36.83
N ASP A 12 29.94 51.39 37.81
CA ASP A 12 30.77 51.70 38.99
C ASP A 12 30.10 52.68 39.96
N GLY A 13 29.99 52.29 41.25
CA GLY A 13 29.47 53.16 42.32
C GLY A 13 29.28 52.42 43.67
N ARG A 14 30.35 52.36 44.44
CA ARG A 14 30.37 51.85 45.82
C ARG A 14 29.53 52.66 46.73
N SER A 15 28.85 52.06 47.73
CA SER A 15 28.75 52.57 49.14
C SER A 15 28.35 51.45 50.11
N ARG A 16 29.17 51.34 51.14
CA ARG A 16 28.93 50.47 52.29
C ARG A 16 27.93 51.14 53.25
N VAL A 17 27.02 50.36 53.78
CA VAL A 17 26.44 50.58 55.13
C VAL A 17 26.20 49.25 55.79
N THR A 18 26.78 49.10 56.93
CA THR A 18 26.63 48.04 57.93
C THR A 18 25.30 48.21 58.68
N ALA A 19 24.59 47.16 58.97
CA ALA A 19 24.11 46.85 60.36
C ALA A 19 22.97 45.78 60.37
N HIS A 20 23.16 44.89 61.24
CA HIS A 20 22.30 44.19 62.22
C HIS A 20 21.61 42.90 61.81
N LEU A 21 22.06 41.89 62.57
CA LEU A 21 21.40 40.59 62.76
C LEU A 21 19.96 40.77 63.27
N ALA A 22 19.04 40.05 62.56
CA ALA A 22 17.80 39.63 63.15
C ALA A 22 17.42 38.25 62.56
N THR A 23 17.28 37.32 63.47
CA THR A 23 16.95 35.90 63.31
C THR A 23 15.70 35.65 62.47
N ARG A 24 15.85 34.86 61.37
CA ARG A 24 14.71 34.27 60.59
C ARG A 24 14.88 32.78 60.45
N PRO A 25 14.45 31.95 61.43
CA PRO A 25 14.43 30.49 61.17
C PRO A 25 13.12 29.94 60.60
N ARG A 26 12.10 30.76 60.37
CA ARG A 26 10.78 30.26 60.00
C ARG A 26 10.44 30.32 58.46
N ALA A 27 11.09 31.21 57.74
CA ALA A 27 10.82 31.40 56.32
C ALA A 27 11.53 30.38 55.39
N GLU A 28 12.70 29.90 55.78
CA GLU A 28 13.48 28.96 55.01
C GLU A 28 12.88 27.54 54.98
N ASN A 29 12.27 27.11 56.10
CA ASN A 29 11.60 25.79 56.12
C ASN A 29 10.34 25.76 55.25
N MET A 30 9.55 26.84 55.21
CA MET A 30 8.38 26.92 54.32
C MET A 30 8.76 27.00 52.84
N ALA A 31 9.87 27.66 52.50
CA ALA A 31 10.35 27.75 51.13
C ALA A 31 10.94 26.41 50.66
N ARG A 32 11.54 25.63 51.54
CA ARG A 32 12.10 24.30 51.27
C ARG A 32 10.99 23.27 51.07
N GLU A 33 9.93 23.33 51.87
CA GLU A 33 8.76 22.44 51.75
C GLU A 33 7.98 22.70 50.44
N LYS A 34 7.76 23.96 50.07
CA LYS A 34 7.11 24.33 48.80
C LYS A 34 7.94 23.90 47.58
N ARG A 35 9.29 23.99 47.65
CA ARG A 35 10.14 23.49 46.52
C ARG A 35 10.12 21.98 46.42
N GLY A 36 10.07 21.25 47.54
CA GLY A 36 9.95 19.78 47.52
C GLY A 36 8.65 19.30 46.86
N VAL A 37 7.53 19.96 47.21
CA VAL A 37 6.21 19.65 46.62
C VAL A 37 6.18 19.96 45.12
N THR A 38 6.75 21.09 44.69
CA THR A 38 6.79 21.48 43.27
C THR A 38 7.66 20.54 42.42
N VAL A 39 8.79 20.08 42.96
CA VAL A 39 9.68 19.12 42.31
C VAL A 39 9.01 17.75 42.21
N LEU A 40 8.35 17.29 43.29
CA LEU A 40 7.63 16.02 43.27
C LEU A 40 6.46 16.02 42.27
N GLN A 41 5.69 17.10 42.23
CA GLN A 41 4.60 17.28 41.26
C GLN A 41 5.12 17.31 39.82
N SER A 42 6.27 17.97 39.57
CA SER A 42 6.89 17.98 38.23
C SER A 42 7.40 16.60 37.82
N PHE A 43 7.91 15.82 38.77
CA PHE A 43 8.36 14.44 38.49
C PHE A 43 7.18 13.51 38.19
N VAL A 44 6.12 13.58 38.97
CA VAL A 44 4.90 12.76 38.77
C VAL A 44 4.24 13.12 37.44
N LEU A 45 4.15 14.41 37.08
CA LEU A 45 3.57 14.84 35.83
C LEU A 45 4.40 14.40 34.61
N ARG A 46 5.72 14.48 34.69
CA ARG A 46 6.64 14.01 33.65
C ARG A 46 6.59 12.47 33.48
N SER A 47 6.51 11.76 34.61
CA SER A 47 6.39 10.30 34.58
C SER A 47 5.04 9.87 34.03
N ALA A 48 3.94 10.55 34.40
CA ALA A 48 2.61 10.29 33.82
C ALA A 48 2.56 10.57 32.31
N LEU A 49 3.14 11.67 31.84
CA LEU A 49 3.25 12.01 30.42
C LEU A 49 4.10 10.99 29.64
N ALA A 50 5.19 10.48 30.22
CA ALA A 50 6.03 9.46 29.61
C ALA A 50 5.31 8.11 29.53
N ILE A 51 4.53 7.74 30.55
CA ILE A 51 3.71 6.51 30.54
C ILE A 51 2.56 6.63 29.53
N ILE A 52 1.88 7.77 29.46
CA ILE A 52 0.81 8.02 28.48
C ILE A 52 1.39 8.01 27.07
N GLY A 53 2.53 8.65 26.84
CA GLY A 53 3.25 8.61 25.56
C GLY A 53 3.68 7.20 25.16
N GLY A 54 4.18 6.41 26.12
CA GLY A 54 4.56 5.00 25.89
C GLY A 54 3.35 4.10 25.61
N VAL A 55 2.23 4.31 26.29
CA VAL A 55 0.99 3.55 26.07
C VAL A 55 0.36 3.93 24.73
N VAL A 56 0.36 5.20 24.34
CA VAL A 56 -0.15 5.63 23.00
C VAL A 56 0.73 5.07 21.87
N MET A 57 2.05 5.00 22.05
CA MET A 57 2.91 4.34 21.05
C MET A 57 2.73 2.82 21.00
N SER A 58 2.36 2.17 22.11
CA SER A 58 2.13 0.72 22.11
C SER A 58 0.83 0.28 21.46
N PHE A 59 -0.15 1.19 21.26
CA PHE A 59 -1.41 0.90 20.58
C PHE A 59 -1.39 1.14 19.07
N CYS A 60 -0.32 1.68 18.51
CA CYS A 60 -0.04 1.48 17.09
C CYS A 60 0.49 0.05 16.87
N ALA A 61 -0.32 -0.95 17.16
CA ALA A 61 -0.15 -2.24 16.53
C ALA A 61 -0.33 -1.98 15.03
N LEU A 62 0.80 -1.86 14.31
CA LEU A 62 0.82 -1.83 12.86
C LEU A 62 0.13 -3.13 12.43
N ALA A 63 -1.15 -3.03 12.05
CA ALA A 63 -1.82 -4.15 11.42
C ALA A 63 -0.90 -4.57 10.25
N ALA A 64 -0.47 -5.81 10.27
CA ALA A 64 0.40 -6.32 9.21
C ALA A 64 -0.24 -6.01 7.86
N GLU A 65 0.51 -5.36 6.99
CA GLU A 65 0.00 -5.02 5.66
C GLU A 65 -0.38 -6.31 4.92
N PRO A 66 -1.54 -6.35 4.23
CA PRO A 66 -1.92 -7.53 3.46
C PRO A 66 -0.82 -7.91 2.47
N VAL A 67 -0.50 -9.18 2.40
CA VAL A 67 0.48 -9.71 1.44
C VAL A 67 -0.04 -9.53 0.03
N LEU A 68 0.79 -9.06 -0.89
CA LEU A 68 0.41 -8.92 -2.30
C LEU A 68 0.19 -10.31 -2.94
N PRO A 69 -0.73 -10.46 -3.90
CA PRO A 69 -1.05 -11.74 -4.54
C PRO A 69 0.15 -12.51 -5.08
N LEU A 70 1.10 -11.83 -5.73
CA LEU A 70 2.31 -12.47 -6.26
C LEU A 70 3.27 -12.95 -5.17
N ALA A 71 3.16 -12.42 -3.96
CA ALA A 71 4.01 -12.77 -2.83
C ALA A 71 3.29 -13.67 -1.79
N ASP A 72 1.98 -13.91 -1.94
CA ASP A 72 1.24 -14.81 -1.06
C ASP A 72 1.77 -16.25 -1.14
N LYS A 73 1.27 -17.16 -0.30
CA LYS A 73 1.70 -18.56 -0.27
C LYS A 73 0.66 -19.52 -0.87
N GLU A 74 -0.41 -18.95 -1.42
CA GLU A 74 -1.53 -19.73 -1.90
C GLU A 74 -1.27 -20.35 -3.28
N PHE A 75 -2.00 -21.41 -3.60
CA PHE A 75 -2.01 -21.96 -4.95
C PHE A 75 -2.81 -21.07 -5.89
N HIS A 76 -2.21 -20.72 -7.01
CA HIS A 76 -2.89 -20.07 -8.13
C HIS A 76 -3.53 -21.12 -9.06
N MET A 77 -4.84 -21.10 -9.13
CA MET A 77 -5.64 -22.11 -9.83
C MET A 77 -5.67 -21.90 -11.34
N GLY A 78 -5.39 -20.67 -11.79
CA GLY A 78 -5.46 -20.27 -13.19
C GLY A 78 -6.86 -19.88 -13.64
N VAL A 79 -6.92 -19.09 -14.69
CA VAL A 79 -8.14 -18.46 -15.23
C VAL A 79 -9.23 -19.47 -15.54
N ALA A 80 -8.88 -20.64 -16.04
CA ALA A 80 -9.84 -21.71 -16.37
C ALA A 80 -10.70 -22.14 -15.17
N SER A 81 -10.18 -21.99 -13.95
CA SER A 81 -10.91 -22.31 -12.72
C SER A 81 -12.00 -21.28 -12.36
N CYS A 82 -11.92 -20.07 -12.93
CA CYS A 82 -12.88 -18.99 -12.72
C CYS A 82 -13.85 -18.82 -13.90
N ALA A 83 -13.42 -19.18 -15.12
CA ALA A 83 -14.06 -18.85 -16.39
C ALA A 83 -15.25 -19.76 -16.77
N GLY A 84 -15.73 -20.62 -15.88
CA GLY A 84 -16.92 -21.44 -16.15
C GLY A 84 -18.16 -20.58 -16.42
N SER A 85 -19.03 -21.01 -17.35
CA SER A 85 -20.24 -20.27 -17.74
C SER A 85 -21.26 -20.08 -16.62
N THR A 86 -21.21 -20.93 -15.60
CA THR A 86 -22.02 -20.84 -14.38
C THR A 86 -21.31 -20.10 -13.25
N CYS A 87 -20.06 -19.65 -13.51
CA CYS A 87 -19.24 -18.90 -12.55
C CYS A 87 -19.04 -17.48 -13.09
N HIS A 88 -17.83 -17.14 -13.59
CA HIS A 88 -17.50 -15.80 -14.08
C HIS A 88 -17.41 -15.69 -15.60
N GLY A 89 -17.75 -16.75 -16.34
CA GLY A 89 -17.65 -16.84 -17.80
C GLY A 89 -18.98 -16.81 -18.54
N ALA A 90 -20.06 -16.33 -17.94
CA ALA A 90 -21.33 -16.15 -18.64
C ALA A 90 -21.16 -15.13 -19.78
N VAL A 91 -21.80 -15.39 -20.93
CA VAL A 91 -21.74 -14.48 -22.08
C VAL A 91 -22.43 -13.14 -21.79
N GLN A 92 -23.48 -13.18 -20.99
CA GLN A 92 -24.24 -11.99 -20.57
C GLN A 92 -24.28 -11.91 -19.04
N THR A 93 -24.45 -10.70 -18.54
CA THR A 93 -24.60 -10.47 -17.11
C THR A 93 -25.87 -11.13 -16.58
N TRP A 94 -25.78 -11.67 -15.36
CA TRP A 94 -26.95 -12.26 -14.72
C TRP A 94 -27.89 -11.15 -14.20
N PRO A 95 -29.18 -11.21 -14.52
CA PRO A 95 -30.15 -10.25 -14.02
C PRO A 95 -30.32 -10.42 -12.51
N ASN A 96 -30.53 -9.31 -11.83
CA ASN A 96 -30.79 -9.28 -10.37
C ASN A 96 -29.68 -9.87 -9.49
N SER A 97 -28.46 -9.99 -9.99
CA SER A 97 -27.29 -10.41 -9.24
C SER A 97 -26.38 -9.20 -8.93
N PRO A 98 -25.79 -9.10 -7.73
CA PRO A 98 -24.73 -8.15 -7.44
C PRO A 98 -23.39 -8.55 -8.09
N ILE A 99 -23.27 -9.79 -8.54
CA ILE A 99 -22.14 -10.34 -9.27
C ILE A 99 -22.55 -10.45 -10.75
N LEU A 100 -21.74 -9.95 -11.64
CA LEU A 100 -22.08 -9.87 -13.07
C LEU A 100 -22.04 -11.23 -13.76
N GLN A 101 -21.21 -12.18 -13.28
CA GLN A 101 -20.99 -13.52 -13.80
C GLN A 101 -20.37 -13.57 -15.23
N ASN A 102 -20.01 -12.40 -15.77
CA ASN A 102 -19.32 -12.25 -17.06
C ASN A 102 -17.96 -11.56 -16.93
N GLU A 103 -17.38 -11.56 -15.75
CA GLU A 103 -16.13 -10.87 -15.43
C GLU A 103 -14.98 -11.37 -16.31
N PHE A 104 -14.90 -12.68 -16.54
CA PHE A 104 -13.92 -13.28 -17.45
C PHE A 104 -14.07 -12.75 -18.88
N MET A 105 -15.29 -12.65 -19.39
CA MET A 105 -15.54 -12.15 -20.76
C MET A 105 -15.10 -10.69 -20.90
N THR A 106 -15.35 -9.88 -19.89
CA THR A 106 -14.93 -8.48 -19.84
C THR A 106 -13.41 -8.37 -19.79
N TRP A 107 -12.75 -9.10 -18.90
CA TRP A 107 -11.31 -9.13 -18.77
C TRP A 107 -10.63 -9.61 -20.05
N GLN A 108 -11.03 -10.76 -20.58
CA GLN A 108 -10.41 -11.36 -21.76
C GLN A 108 -10.51 -10.49 -23.02
N SER A 109 -11.67 -9.84 -23.20
CA SER A 109 -11.96 -9.10 -24.45
C SER A 109 -11.58 -7.62 -24.39
N LYS A 110 -11.59 -7.00 -23.22
CA LYS A 110 -11.47 -5.54 -23.09
C LYS A 110 -10.29 -5.10 -22.21
N ASP A 111 -9.84 -5.92 -21.26
CA ASP A 111 -8.77 -5.54 -20.32
C ASP A 111 -7.39 -5.84 -20.92
N LYS A 112 -6.53 -4.84 -20.94
CA LYS A 112 -5.14 -4.96 -21.42
C LYS A 112 -4.30 -5.91 -20.58
N HIS A 113 -4.67 -6.14 -19.32
CA HIS A 113 -4.01 -7.09 -18.43
C HIS A 113 -4.06 -8.52 -18.96
N ALA A 114 -5.16 -8.92 -19.62
CA ALA A 114 -5.28 -10.21 -20.29
C ALA A 114 -4.31 -10.39 -21.47
N LYS A 115 -3.77 -9.31 -22.01
CA LYS A 115 -2.82 -9.31 -23.14
C LYS A 115 -1.39 -8.96 -22.72
N ALA A 116 -1.15 -8.83 -21.42
CA ALA A 116 0.15 -8.40 -20.93
C ALA A 116 1.28 -9.39 -21.27
N TYR A 117 1.00 -10.70 -21.25
CA TYR A 117 1.96 -11.72 -21.69
C TYR A 117 2.20 -11.66 -23.21
N ASP A 118 1.16 -11.48 -24.01
CA ASP A 118 1.26 -11.41 -25.48
C ASP A 118 2.21 -10.28 -25.92
N VAL A 119 2.21 -9.17 -25.19
CA VAL A 119 3.12 -8.04 -25.44
C VAL A 119 4.58 -8.48 -25.40
N LEU A 120 4.93 -9.43 -24.54
CA LEU A 120 6.32 -9.93 -24.41
C LEU A 120 6.78 -10.72 -25.66
N LEU A 121 5.85 -11.22 -26.47
CA LEU A 121 6.14 -11.93 -27.71
C LEU A 121 6.40 -10.98 -28.90
N SER A 122 6.14 -9.68 -28.72
CA SER A 122 6.27 -8.66 -29.77
C SER A 122 7.72 -8.44 -30.20
N LYS A 123 7.91 -7.94 -31.44
CA LYS A 123 9.26 -7.54 -31.94
C LYS A 123 9.93 -6.52 -31.02
N ARG A 124 9.16 -5.59 -30.47
CA ARG A 124 9.68 -4.58 -29.52
C ARG A 124 10.22 -5.22 -28.25
N SER A 125 9.47 -6.11 -27.63
CA SER A 125 9.86 -6.79 -26.41
C SER A 125 11.08 -7.70 -26.62
N LYS A 126 11.17 -8.39 -27.74
CA LYS A 126 12.37 -9.15 -28.13
C LYS A 126 13.61 -8.26 -28.26
N LYS A 127 13.46 -7.06 -28.85
CA LYS A 127 14.56 -6.10 -28.93
C LYS A 127 14.96 -5.56 -27.55
N ILE A 128 13.99 -5.29 -26.68
CA ILE A 128 14.26 -4.87 -25.29
C ILE A 128 15.02 -5.96 -24.54
N ALA A 129 14.58 -7.21 -24.63
CA ALA A 129 15.28 -8.35 -24.04
C ALA A 129 16.73 -8.46 -24.53
N ALA A 130 16.94 -8.39 -25.84
CA ALA A 130 18.27 -8.40 -26.44
C ALA A 130 19.17 -7.25 -25.93
N ASN A 131 18.64 -6.03 -25.84
CA ASN A 131 19.35 -4.86 -25.30
C ASN A 131 19.71 -5.02 -23.80
N LEU A 132 18.97 -5.85 -23.07
CA LEU A 132 19.23 -6.18 -21.67
C LEU A 132 20.15 -7.39 -21.49
N GLY A 133 20.52 -8.06 -22.58
CA GLY A 133 21.27 -9.33 -22.55
C GLY A 133 20.45 -10.53 -22.08
N LEU A 134 19.12 -10.46 -22.23
CA LEU A 134 18.21 -11.54 -21.86
C LEU A 134 17.90 -12.41 -23.09
N PRO A 135 17.73 -13.73 -22.93
CA PRO A 135 17.43 -14.61 -24.07
C PRO A 135 16.07 -14.27 -24.71
N ASP A 136 15.03 -14.09 -23.91
CA ASP A 136 13.67 -13.75 -24.36
C ASP A 136 12.90 -12.99 -23.27
N ALA A 137 12.05 -12.04 -23.71
CA ALA A 137 11.22 -11.27 -22.77
C ALA A 137 10.18 -12.14 -22.06
N HIS A 138 9.55 -13.07 -22.79
CA HIS A 138 8.46 -13.91 -22.27
C HIS A 138 8.92 -15.05 -21.34
N THR A 139 10.21 -15.24 -21.17
CA THR A 139 10.79 -16.20 -20.20
C THR A 139 11.56 -15.53 -19.07
N ALA A 140 11.85 -14.24 -19.21
CA ALA A 140 12.63 -13.50 -18.23
C ALA A 140 11.77 -13.06 -17.04
N GLY A 141 12.14 -13.47 -15.82
CA GLY A 141 11.43 -13.12 -14.60
C GLY A 141 11.18 -11.62 -14.45
N ILE A 142 12.20 -10.79 -14.71
CA ILE A 142 12.10 -9.33 -14.65
C ILE A 142 10.99 -8.73 -15.55
N CYS A 143 10.60 -9.43 -16.62
CA CYS A 143 9.49 -9.03 -17.47
C CYS A 143 8.17 -9.65 -16.96
N LEU A 144 8.20 -10.96 -16.66
CA LEU A 144 7.03 -11.71 -16.23
C LEU A 144 6.41 -11.17 -14.93
N ASP A 145 7.22 -10.64 -14.02
CA ASP A 145 6.77 -10.11 -12.72
C ASP A 145 5.74 -8.97 -12.84
N CYS A 146 5.68 -8.29 -14.00
CA CYS A 146 4.69 -7.24 -14.29
C CYS A 146 3.75 -7.62 -15.44
N HIS A 147 4.14 -8.59 -16.28
CA HIS A 147 3.39 -8.96 -17.48
C HIS A 147 2.67 -10.30 -17.39
N ALA A 148 2.76 -10.98 -16.26
CA ALA A 148 2.06 -12.23 -16.01
C ALA A 148 1.78 -12.43 -14.52
N ASP A 149 0.97 -13.41 -14.20
CA ASP A 149 0.82 -13.93 -12.84
C ASP A 149 2.02 -14.85 -12.51
N ASN A 150 3.20 -14.23 -12.26
CA ASN A 150 4.47 -14.93 -12.18
C ASN A 150 4.75 -15.54 -10.80
N VAL A 151 3.88 -16.41 -10.34
CA VAL A 151 4.12 -17.17 -9.10
C VAL A 151 5.06 -18.35 -9.32
N PRO A 152 5.78 -18.82 -8.27
CA PRO A 152 6.65 -19.99 -8.35
C PRO A 152 5.93 -21.26 -8.84
N LYS A 153 6.63 -22.13 -9.56
CA LYS A 153 6.04 -23.36 -10.15
C LYS A 153 5.32 -24.24 -9.14
N ASN A 154 5.84 -24.34 -7.93
CA ASN A 154 5.24 -25.14 -6.84
C ASN A 154 3.96 -24.53 -6.24
N ARG A 155 3.57 -23.34 -6.67
CA ARG A 155 2.28 -22.71 -6.32
C ARG A 155 1.30 -22.64 -7.51
N ARG A 156 1.63 -23.25 -8.64
CA ARG A 156 0.77 -23.31 -9.83
C ARG A 156 -0.02 -24.60 -9.84
N HIS A 157 -1.33 -24.47 -9.90
CA HIS A 157 -2.19 -25.61 -10.14
C HIS A 157 -2.03 -26.11 -11.59
N ARG A 158 -2.46 -27.31 -11.88
CA ARG A 158 -2.37 -27.93 -13.23
C ARG A 158 -3.09 -27.14 -14.35
N THR A 159 -4.08 -26.33 -14.00
CA THR A 159 -4.87 -25.49 -14.91
C THR A 159 -4.28 -24.08 -15.07
N PHE A 160 -3.23 -23.76 -14.33
CA PHE A 160 -2.55 -22.47 -14.42
C PHE A 160 -1.79 -22.33 -15.74
N GLN A 161 -1.90 -21.16 -16.38
CA GLN A 161 -1.15 -20.84 -17.58
C GLN A 161 -0.52 -19.45 -17.45
N MET A 162 0.80 -19.38 -17.64
CA MET A 162 1.53 -18.10 -17.63
C MET A 162 1.07 -17.16 -18.74
N SER A 163 0.64 -17.75 -19.88
CA SER A 163 0.14 -17.02 -21.04
C SER A 163 -1.19 -16.29 -20.83
N ASP A 164 -1.88 -16.54 -19.70
CA ASP A 164 -3.08 -15.79 -19.34
C ASP A 164 -2.75 -14.32 -18.95
N GLY A 165 -1.47 -13.96 -18.88
CA GLY A 165 -1.04 -12.61 -18.57
C GLY A 165 -1.26 -12.25 -17.11
N VAL A 166 -1.64 -11.00 -16.83
CA VAL A 166 -2.03 -10.56 -15.49
C VAL A 166 -3.46 -11.02 -15.23
N SER A 167 -3.56 -12.20 -14.65
CA SER A 167 -4.79 -12.99 -14.51
C SER A 167 -5.65 -12.53 -13.32
N CYS A 168 -6.78 -13.22 -13.11
CA CYS A 168 -7.68 -12.97 -12.00
C CYS A 168 -6.95 -13.00 -10.65
N GLU A 169 -6.12 -14.01 -10.45
CA GLU A 169 -5.43 -14.25 -9.17
C GLU A 169 -4.25 -13.30 -8.95
N ALA A 170 -3.69 -12.72 -10.03
CA ALA A 170 -2.69 -11.65 -9.90
C ALA A 170 -3.25 -10.40 -9.17
N CYS A 171 -4.58 -10.22 -9.19
CA CYS A 171 -5.28 -9.14 -8.49
C CYS A 171 -6.03 -9.63 -7.25
N HIS A 172 -6.66 -10.81 -7.33
CA HIS A 172 -7.55 -11.33 -6.28
C HIS A 172 -6.87 -12.26 -5.28
N GLY A 173 -5.59 -12.61 -5.51
CA GLY A 173 -4.84 -13.58 -4.68
C GLY A 173 -5.09 -15.02 -5.10
N GLY A 174 -4.13 -15.89 -4.79
CA GLY A 174 -4.21 -17.31 -5.11
C GLY A 174 -5.47 -17.96 -4.53
N ALA A 175 -6.24 -18.61 -5.38
CA ALA A 175 -7.60 -19.07 -5.05
C ALA A 175 -7.64 -20.43 -4.34
N GLY A 176 -6.49 -21.06 -4.11
CA GLY A 176 -6.42 -22.43 -3.61
C GLY A 176 -7.25 -22.71 -2.35
N ARG A 177 -7.33 -21.76 -1.42
CA ARG A 177 -8.12 -21.91 -0.19
C ARG A 177 -9.50 -21.26 -0.24
N TRP A 178 -9.67 -20.19 -1.00
CA TRP A 178 -10.94 -19.45 -0.99
C TRP A 178 -11.89 -19.82 -2.15
N ILE A 179 -11.42 -20.50 -3.21
CA ILE A 179 -12.27 -20.86 -4.35
C ILE A 179 -13.49 -21.69 -3.96
N GLY A 180 -13.34 -22.64 -3.03
CA GLY A 180 -14.47 -23.42 -2.51
C GLY A 180 -15.35 -22.62 -1.54
N THR A 181 -14.74 -21.78 -0.71
CA THR A 181 -15.48 -21.05 0.35
C THR A 181 -16.32 -19.90 -0.22
N HIS A 182 -15.91 -19.27 -1.32
CA HIS A 182 -16.66 -18.14 -1.88
C HIS A 182 -17.96 -18.54 -2.59
N ILE A 183 -18.10 -19.80 -2.98
CA ILE A 183 -19.32 -20.35 -3.58
C ILE A 183 -20.19 -21.13 -2.59
N ALA A 184 -19.74 -21.31 -1.36
CA ALA A 184 -20.51 -22.05 -0.35
C ALA A 184 -21.75 -21.25 0.09
N ALA A 185 -22.79 -21.94 0.54
CA ALA A 185 -24.04 -21.32 0.99
C ALA A 185 -23.85 -20.29 2.12
N MET A 186 -22.82 -20.46 2.96
CA MET A 186 -22.43 -19.54 4.03
C MET A 186 -21.24 -18.64 3.64
N ALA A 187 -21.02 -18.42 2.36
CA ALA A 187 -19.94 -17.59 1.87
C ALA A 187 -20.00 -16.17 2.45
N SER A 188 -18.89 -15.68 2.94
CA SER A 188 -18.76 -14.29 3.35
C SER A 188 -17.45 -13.71 2.85
N HIS A 189 -17.48 -12.42 2.51
CA HIS A 189 -16.28 -11.71 2.09
C HIS A 189 -15.18 -11.76 3.15
N LYS A 190 -15.55 -11.66 4.43
CA LYS A 190 -14.61 -11.78 5.56
C LYS A 190 -13.89 -13.14 5.58
N ASN A 191 -14.64 -14.22 5.37
CA ASN A 191 -14.05 -15.56 5.33
C ASN A 191 -13.14 -15.73 4.11
N ASN A 192 -13.51 -15.18 2.96
CA ASN A 192 -12.68 -15.26 1.76
C ASN A 192 -11.36 -14.49 1.95
N ILE A 193 -11.39 -13.29 2.56
CA ILE A 193 -10.17 -12.55 2.94
C ILE A 193 -9.29 -13.38 3.90
N ALA A 194 -9.89 -14.00 4.91
CA ALA A 194 -9.14 -14.87 5.85
C ALA A 194 -8.51 -16.09 5.16
N ASN A 195 -9.05 -16.50 4.00
CA ASN A 195 -8.54 -17.58 3.17
C ASN A 195 -7.64 -17.10 2.00
N GLY A 196 -7.24 -15.83 1.98
CA GLY A 196 -6.26 -15.32 1.01
C GLY A 196 -6.83 -14.48 -0.13
N LEU A 197 -8.16 -14.24 -0.17
CA LEU A 197 -8.72 -13.29 -1.15
C LEU A 197 -8.18 -11.88 -0.88
N TYR A 198 -7.57 -11.27 -1.88
CA TYR A 198 -7.04 -9.91 -1.76
C TYR A 198 -8.13 -8.84 -1.88
N SER A 199 -8.07 -7.82 -1.05
CA SER A 199 -9.15 -6.84 -0.84
C SER A 199 -9.09 -5.66 -1.82
N THR A 200 -9.24 -5.90 -3.11
CA THR A 200 -9.12 -4.88 -4.18
C THR A 200 -10.10 -3.72 -4.07
N HIS A 201 -11.23 -3.87 -3.35
CA HIS A 201 -12.21 -2.79 -3.17
C HIS A 201 -11.72 -1.66 -2.26
N LYS A 202 -10.75 -1.91 -1.41
CA LYS A 202 -10.16 -0.90 -0.54
C LYS A 202 -9.09 -0.11 -1.30
N PRO A 203 -9.18 1.23 -1.36
CA PRO A 203 -8.26 2.03 -2.17
C PRO A 203 -6.79 1.89 -1.79
N VAL A 204 -6.47 1.71 -0.51
CA VAL A 204 -5.08 1.54 -0.04
C VAL A 204 -4.50 0.22 -0.57
N GLU A 205 -5.22 -0.89 -0.38
CA GLU A 205 -4.81 -2.21 -0.85
C GLU A 205 -4.74 -2.25 -2.38
N ARG A 206 -5.72 -1.63 -3.07
CA ARG A 206 -5.70 -1.49 -4.53
C ARG A 206 -4.51 -0.66 -5.01
N ALA A 207 -4.18 0.44 -4.33
CA ALA A 207 -3.01 1.26 -4.64
C ALA A 207 -1.73 0.44 -4.55
N ARG A 208 -1.53 -0.32 -3.47
CA ARG A 208 -0.35 -1.20 -3.30
C ARG A 208 -0.24 -2.22 -4.41
N LEU A 209 -1.36 -2.86 -4.75
CA LEU A 209 -1.42 -3.84 -5.82
C LEU A 209 -1.04 -3.22 -7.17
N CYS A 210 -1.69 -2.15 -7.58
CA CYS A 210 -1.44 -1.51 -8.87
C CYS A 210 -0.01 -0.96 -8.96
N LEU A 211 0.43 -0.25 -7.91
CA LEU A 211 1.76 0.34 -7.86
C LEU A 211 2.87 -0.70 -7.93
N SER A 212 2.67 -1.91 -7.43
CA SER A 212 3.68 -2.95 -7.45
C SER A 212 4.18 -3.32 -8.86
N CYS A 213 3.36 -3.08 -9.89
CA CYS A 213 3.74 -3.26 -11.30
C CYS A 213 3.84 -1.92 -12.04
N HIS A 214 2.91 -0.98 -11.83
CA HIS A 214 2.85 0.28 -12.57
C HIS A 214 3.82 1.35 -12.07
N PHE A 215 4.35 1.21 -10.88
CA PHE A 215 5.38 2.08 -10.30
C PHE A 215 6.64 1.27 -9.96
N GLY A 216 6.44 0.13 -9.31
CA GLY A 216 7.46 -0.78 -8.82
C GLY A 216 7.50 -0.85 -7.30
N ASP A 217 8.24 -1.82 -6.82
CA ASP A 217 8.59 -2.03 -5.42
C ASP A 217 10.08 -2.40 -5.33
N GLN A 218 10.56 -2.74 -4.15
CA GLN A 218 11.97 -3.12 -3.94
C GLN A 218 12.41 -4.32 -4.79
N MET A 219 11.50 -5.18 -5.22
CA MET A 219 11.78 -6.39 -6.01
C MET A 219 11.52 -6.21 -7.50
N ARG A 220 10.64 -5.28 -7.87
CA ARG A 220 10.15 -5.06 -9.24
C ARG A 220 10.17 -3.58 -9.56
N PHE A 221 11.09 -3.17 -10.41
CA PHE A 221 11.24 -1.75 -10.74
C PHE A 221 11.70 -1.57 -12.18
N VAL A 222 10.99 -0.72 -12.93
CA VAL A 222 11.38 -0.31 -14.26
C VAL A 222 12.47 0.75 -14.16
N SER A 223 13.70 0.31 -14.00
CA SER A 223 14.88 1.16 -13.86
C SER A 223 15.23 1.91 -15.14
N HIS A 224 16.13 2.91 -15.05
CA HIS A 224 16.70 3.60 -16.20
C HIS A 224 17.33 2.63 -17.21
N ARG A 225 17.91 1.51 -16.73
CA ARG A 225 18.46 0.47 -17.59
C ARG A 225 17.36 -0.18 -18.46
N ILE A 226 16.22 -0.53 -17.86
CA ILE A 226 15.09 -1.13 -18.60
C ILE A 226 14.48 -0.11 -19.55
N MET A 227 14.29 1.14 -19.14
CA MET A 227 13.82 2.21 -20.02
C MET A 227 14.81 2.49 -21.15
N GLY A 228 16.10 2.56 -20.84
CA GLY A 228 17.17 2.72 -21.84
C GLY A 228 17.23 1.58 -22.84
N ALA A 229 16.83 0.37 -22.46
CA ALA A 229 16.71 -0.77 -23.37
C ALA A 229 15.50 -0.65 -24.32
N GLY A 230 14.59 0.31 -24.11
CA GLY A 230 13.45 0.62 -24.97
C GLY A 230 12.06 0.35 -24.36
N HIS A 231 12.00 0.03 -23.06
CA HIS A 231 10.72 -0.07 -22.36
C HIS A 231 10.04 1.31 -22.31
N PRO A 232 8.74 1.40 -22.51
CA PRO A 232 8.00 2.66 -22.36
C PRO A 232 8.19 3.27 -20.97
N ARG A 233 8.15 4.59 -20.91
CA ARG A 233 8.09 5.30 -19.64
C ARG A 233 6.84 4.88 -18.86
N MET A 234 7.02 4.57 -17.58
CA MET A 234 5.90 4.29 -16.70
C MET A 234 5.24 5.60 -16.27
N SER A 235 3.92 5.64 -16.37
CA SER A 235 3.09 6.69 -15.79
C SER A 235 1.85 6.03 -15.21
N PHE A 236 1.50 6.37 -13.99
CA PHE A 236 0.37 5.77 -13.29
C PHE A 236 -0.25 6.76 -12.32
N GLU A 237 -1.56 6.76 -12.26
CA GLU A 237 -2.35 7.45 -11.27
C GLU A 237 -3.60 6.59 -10.96
N LEU A 238 -3.85 6.34 -9.66
CA LEU A 238 -4.79 5.30 -9.24
C LEU A 238 -6.23 5.56 -9.69
N ASP A 239 -6.72 6.77 -9.57
CA ASP A 239 -8.13 7.08 -9.91
C ASP A 239 -8.36 6.99 -11.41
N THR A 240 -7.49 7.61 -12.21
CA THR A 240 -7.54 7.57 -13.68
C THR A 240 -7.42 6.14 -14.20
N PHE A 241 -6.45 5.36 -13.71
CA PHE A 241 -6.25 3.99 -14.17
C PHE A 241 -7.37 3.07 -13.73
N THR A 242 -7.94 3.29 -12.54
CA THR A 242 -9.15 2.57 -12.11
C THR A 242 -10.34 2.89 -13.01
N ALA A 243 -10.50 4.15 -13.41
CA ALA A 243 -11.58 4.55 -14.31
C ALA A 243 -11.40 4.03 -15.75
N LEU A 244 -10.16 3.88 -16.21
CA LEU A 244 -9.82 3.36 -17.55
C LEU A 244 -9.87 1.83 -17.62
N GLN A 245 -9.72 1.14 -16.50
CA GLN A 245 -9.83 -0.32 -16.46
C GLN A 245 -11.28 -0.73 -16.76
N PRO A 246 -11.52 -1.67 -17.71
CA PRO A 246 -12.86 -2.15 -17.98
C PRO A 246 -13.52 -2.71 -16.73
N ALA A 247 -14.60 -2.06 -16.27
CA ALA A 247 -15.30 -2.46 -15.07
C ALA A 247 -15.91 -3.86 -15.26
N HIS A 248 -15.49 -4.78 -14.43
CA HIS A 248 -16.05 -6.12 -14.29
C HIS A 248 -16.82 -6.28 -12.98
N PHE A 249 -17.36 -5.18 -12.47
CA PHE A 249 -18.22 -5.09 -11.29
C PHE A 249 -19.16 -3.89 -11.43
N LYS A 250 -20.27 -3.92 -10.72
CA LYS A 250 -21.27 -2.86 -10.76
C LYS A 250 -21.15 -1.95 -9.55
N VAL A 251 -20.89 -0.68 -9.79
CA VAL A 251 -20.83 0.35 -8.74
C VAL A 251 -22.21 1.01 -8.62
N ASP A 252 -23.06 0.44 -7.80
CA ASP A 252 -24.38 0.96 -7.44
C ASP A 252 -24.46 1.33 -5.95
N ALA A 253 -25.65 1.66 -5.49
CA ALA A 253 -25.88 2.01 -4.08
C ALA A 253 -25.57 0.85 -3.12
N ASP A 254 -25.86 -0.38 -3.51
CA ASP A 254 -25.55 -1.58 -2.73
C ASP A 254 -24.04 -1.80 -2.64
N TYR A 255 -23.32 -1.65 -3.76
CA TYR A 255 -21.86 -1.73 -3.75
C TYR A 255 -21.24 -0.71 -2.80
N ARG A 256 -21.65 0.56 -2.89
CA ARG A 256 -21.15 1.63 -2.03
C ARG A 256 -21.42 1.36 -0.55
N LYS A 257 -22.59 0.84 -0.22
CA LYS A 257 -22.96 0.46 1.16
C LYS A 257 -22.03 -0.64 1.70
N ARG A 258 -21.73 -1.66 0.91
CA ARG A 258 -20.95 -2.83 1.34
C ARG A 258 -19.43 -2.63 1.25
N LYS A 259 -18.95 -1.81 0.31
CA LYS A 259 -17.54 -1.68 -0.07
C LYS A 259 -16.93 -0.30 0.22
N GLY A 260 -17.75 0.64 0.67
CA GLY A 260 -17.35 2.03 0.94
C GLY A 260 -17.69 2.98 -0.21
N ASN A 261 -17.99 4.21 0.15
CA ASN A 261 -18.34 5.27 -0.79
C ASN A 261 -17.14 6.19 -1.04
N TRP A 262 -16.18 5.71 -1.81
CA TRP A 262 -14.97 6.44 -2.18
C TRP A 262 -15.24 7.34 -3.38
N ASN A 263 -14.89 8.62 -3.30
CA ASN A 263 -14.92 9.51 -4.47
C ASN A 263 -13.54 9.60 -5.13
N GLY A 264 -13.47 10.10 -6.36
CA GLY A 264 -12.24 10.18 -7.14
C GLY A 264 -11.12 10.96 -6.46
N VAL A 265 -11.44 12.07 -5.79
CA VAL A 265 -10.43 12.87 -5.05
C VAL A 265 -9.79 12.07 -3.92
N GLN A 266 -10.60 11.31 -3.16
CA GLN A 266 -10.08 10.43 -2.11
C GLN A 266 -9.20 9.32 -2.69
N VAL A 267 -9.64 8.68 -3.77
CA VAL A 267 -8.88 7.61 -4.45
C VAL A 267 -7.57 8.16 -5.00
N TRP A 268 -7.62 9.33 -5.65
CA TRP A 268 -6.44 10.04 -6.13
C TRP A 268 -5.45 10.34 -4.99
N ALA A 269 -5.90 10.97 -3.92
CA ALA A 269 -5.04 11.34 -2.78
C ALA A 269 -4.38 10.10 -2.13
N ILE A 270 -5.14 9.02 -1.96
CA ILE A 270 -4.62 7.75 -1.47
C ILE A 270 -3.56 7.19 -2.43
N GLY A 271 -3.82 7.24 -3.73
CA GLY A 271 -2.86 6.81 -4.75
C GLY A 271 -1.54 7.56 -4.67
N GLN A 272 -1.59 8.90 -4.53
CA GLN A 272 -0.39 9.74 -4.39
C GLN A 272 0.38 9.44 -3.10
N ALA A 273 -0.33 9.33 -1.97
CA ALA A 273 0.28 9.01 -0.68
C ALA A 273 0.97 7.62 -0.69
N MET A 274 0.33 6.64 -1.31
CA MET A 274 0.88 5.30 -1.44
C MET A 274 2.07 5.24 -2.40
N ALA A 275 2.05 6.00 -3.50
CA ALA A 275 3.19 6.12 -4.40
C ALA A 275 4.39 6.77 -3.70
N LEU A 276 4.15 7.85 -2.92
CA LEU A 276 5.19 8.47 -2.10
C LEU A 276 5.77 7.49 -1.08
N LYS A 277 4.90 6.76 -0.35
CA LYS A 277 5.35 5.72 0.59
C LYS A 277 6.23 4.69 -0.11
N THR A 278 5.77 4.15 -1.25
CA THR A 278 6.54 3.14 -2.02
C THR A 278 7.90 3.67 -2.46
N MET A 279 7.98 4.95 -2.85
CA MET A 279 9.25 5.59 -3.20
C MET A 279 10.18 5.71 -2.00
N LEU A 280 9.65 6.14 -0.84
CA LEU A 280 10.44 6.27 0.39
C LEU A 280 10.95 4.91 0.86
N ASP A 281 10.10 3.89 0.84
CA ASP A 281 10.48 2.51 1.19
C ASP A 281 11.60 1.97 0.27
N ALA A 282 11.65 2.40 -0.99
CA ALA A 282 12.68 1.99 -1.94
C ALA A 282 14.03 2.73 -1.76
N LEU A 283 14.05 3.82 -1.00
CA LEU A 283 15.26 4.60 -0.69
C LEU A 283 15.94 4.16 0.60
N LEU A 284 15.25 3.39 1.45
CA LEU A 284 15.76 2.87 2.72
C LEU A 284 16.37 1.47 2.56
#